data_a8a7c91b8aaf8ccacb2c8a93e32e4501
#
_entry.id   a8a7c91b8aaf8ccacb2c8a93e32e4501
#
_cell.length_a   1.000
_cell.length_b   1.000
_cell.length_c   1.000
_cell.angle_alpha   90.00
_cell.angle_beta   90.00
_cell.angle_gamma   90.00
#
_symmetry.space_group_name_H-M   'P 1'
#
loop_
_entity.id
_entity.type
_entity.pdbx_description
1 polymer ?
#
loop_
_entity_poly.entity_id
_entity_poly.type
_entity_poly.pdbx_seq_one_letter_code
_entity_poly.pdbx_strand_id
1 'polypeptide(L)'
;ADDYVRYDVKCGLRDLNGKGVLAGLTEISDIVSKKMVDGEEIPCEGELYYRGYSIQDLVGSALREKRFGFEETAYLLLFGQLPTETELSAFSAQLSYYRTLPKNFVRDVILKSPTQDMMNSLAKCVLSIASYDDKTDDISLPNVVRQCMQLIATFPLYAVYRSEERRVGKER
;
A
#
# COMPACT_ATOMS: atom_id res chain seq x y z
N ALA A 1 -24.76 5.77 0.59
CA ALA A 1 -25.26 6.57 1.75
C ALA A 1 -25.88 5.68 2.80
N ASP A 2 -26.76 4.74 2.40
CA ASP A 2 -27.51 3.90 3.35
C ASP A 2 -26.62 2.98 4.20
N ASP A 3 -25.57 2.44 3.62
CA ASP A 3 -24.61 1.59 4.35
C ASP A 3 -23.83 2.37 5.42
N TYR A 4 -23.50 3.62 5.17
CA TYR A 4 -22.84 4.47 6.18
C TYR A 4 -23.71 4.70 7.42
N VAL A 5 -25.01 4.83 7.22
CA VAL A 5 -25.98 4.93 8.33
C VAL A 5 -26.17 3.59 9.01
N ARG A 6 -26.30 2.52 8.22
CA ARG A 6 -26.50 1.16 8.72
C ARG A 6 -25.36 0.66 9.61
N TYR A 7 -24.13 1.00 9.26
CA TYR A 7 -22.92 0.58 9.98
C TYR A 7 -22.38 1.65 10.94
N ASP A 8 -23.14 2.75 11.18
CA ASP A 8 -22.75 3.85 12.08
C ASP A 8 -21.32 4.38 11.78
N VAL A 9 -21.05 4.63 10.51
CA VAL A 9 -19.73 5.17 10.08
C VAL A 9 -19.60 6.61 10.55
N LYS A 10 -18.52 6.93 11.25
CA LYS A 10 -18.25 8.24 11.86
C LYS A 10 -16.96 8.86 11.34
N CYS A 11 -16.88 10.18 11.37
CA CYS A 11 -15.65 10.89 11.10
C CYS A 11 -14.68 10.77 12.28
N GLY A 12 -13.37 10.67 11.98
CA GLY A 12 -12.32 10.61 13.00
C GLY A 12 -11.91 9.18 13.34
N LEU A 13 -11.02 9.04 14.31
CA LEU A 13 -10.46 7.75 14.73
C LEU A 13 -11.04 7.24 16.04
N ARG A 14 -11.56 8.15 16.89
CA ARG A 14 -12.10 7.84 18.22
C ARG A 14 -13.34 8.67 18.51
N ASP A 15 -14.26 8.07 19.23
CA ASP A 15 -15.42 8.74 19.82
C ASP A 15 -15.01 9.50 21.11
N LEU A 16 -15.90 10.34 21.63
CA LEU A 16 -15.68 11.13 22.84
C LEU A 16 -15.34 10.27 24.08
N ASN A 17 -15.83 9.05 24.14
CA ASN A 17 -15.51 8.06 25.18
C ASN A 17 -14.15 7.36 24.99
N GLY A 18 -13.36 7.74 23.96
CA GLY A 18 -12.07 7.15 23.63
C GLY A 18 -12.14 5.81 22.85
N LYS A 19 -13.35 5.25 22.61
CA LYS A 19 -13.53 4.06 21.81
C LYS A 19 -13.22 4.34 20.33
N GLY A 20 -12.57 3.40 19.63
CA GLY A 20 -12.37 3.48 18.18
C GLY A 20 -13.71 3.50 17.44
N VAL A 21 -13.79 4.23 16.35
CA VAL A 21 -14.98 4.31 15.49
C VAL A 21 -14.71 3.66 14.14
N LEU A 22 -15.77 3.22 13.47
CA LEU A 22 -15.72 2.79 12.08
C LEU A 22 -15.66 4.04 11.19
N ALA A 23 -14.47 4.35 10.65
CA ALA A 23 -14.25 5.58 9.87
C ALA A 23 -14.58 5.45 8.38
N GLY A 24 -14.81 4.23 7.89
CA GLY A 24 -15.14 3.97 6.48
C GLY A 24 -15.47 2.52 6.23
N LEU A 25 -16.01 2.24 5.06
CA LEU A 25 -16.32 0.89 4.60
C LEU A 25 -15.37 0.51 3.46
N THR A 26 -14.83 -0.69 3.52
CA THR A 26 -13.97 -1.25 2.48
C THR A 26 -14.18 -2.76 2.37
N GLU A 27 -14.06 -3.28 1.16
CA GLU A 27 -14.04 -4.74 0.89
C GLU A 27 -12.60 -5.25 0.68
N ILE A 28 -11.59 -4.36 0.81
CA ILE A 28 -10.19 -4.69 0.51
C ILE A 28 -9.54 -5.39 1.70
N SER A 29 -9.81 -4.92 2.92
CA SER A 29 -9.22 -5.49 4.13
C SER A 29 -10.21 -5.49 5.28
N ASP A 30 -10.06 -6.45 6.17
CA ASP A 30 -10.81 -6.54 7.41
C ASP A 30 -9.85 -6.84 8.58
N ILE A 31 -10.07 -6.16 9.70
CA ILE A 31 -9.30 -6.33 10.93
C ILE A 31 -10.26 -6.69 12.07
N VAL A 32 -10.13 -7.90 12.58
CA VAL A 32 -10.93 -8.38 13.70
C VAL A 32 -10.08 -8.32 14.97
N SER A 33 -10.43 -7.44 15.90
CA SER A 33 -9.76 -7.28 17.20
C SER A 33 -10.67 -7.65 18.38
N LYS A 34 -11.96 -7.87 18.11
CA LYS A 34 -12.98 -8.22 19.10
C LYS A 34 -13.99 -9.17 18.49
N LYS A 35 -14.54 -10.06 19.30
CA LYS A 35 -15.61 -10.98 18.94
C LYS A 35 -16.80 -10.78 19.87
N MET A 36 -18.01 -10.94 19.35
CA MET A 36 -19.23 -10.94 20.17
C MET A 36 -19.41 -12.32 20.78
N VAL A 37 -19.42 -12.40 22.12
CA VAL A 37 -19.71 -13.62 22.87
C VAL A 37 -20.80 -13.27 23.89
N ASP A 38 -21.92 -13.97 23.82
CA ASP A 38 -23.09 -13.77 24.70
C ASP A 38 -23.60 -12.32 24.78
N GLY A 39 -23.43 -11.55 23.68
CA GLY A 39 -23.87 -10.15 23.59
C GLY A 39 -22.87 -9.12 24.09
N GLU A 40 -21.69 -9.54 24.54
CA GLU A 40 -20.60 -8.66 24.96
C GLU A 40 -19.41 -8.69 23.98
N GLU A 41 -18.79 -7.52 23.75
CA GLU A 41 -17.55 -7.41 22.96
C GLU A 41 -16.36 -7.89 23.78
N ILE A 42 -15.80 -9.06 23.44
CA ILE A 42 -14.60 -9.59 24.08
C ILE A 42 -13.38 -9.38 23.15
N PRO A 43 -12.26 -8.84 23.64
CA PRO A 43 -11.02 -8.75 22.87
C PRO A 43 -10.54 -10.15 22.44
N CYS A 44 -10.06 -10.26 21.19
CA CYS A 44 -9.42 -11.46 20.69
C CYS A 44 -8.03 -11.13 20.11
N GLU A 45 -7.25 -12.17 19.79
CA GLU A 45 -6.04 -11.95 18.98
C GLU A 45 -6.42 -11.27 17.66
N GLY A 46 -5.62 -10.28 17.23
CA GLY A 46 -5.87 -9.56 16.02
C GLY A 46 -5.81 -10.47 14.80
N GLU A 47 -6.85 -10.47 13.98
CA GLU A 47 -6.90 -11.19 12.72
C GLU A 47 -6.97 -10.15 11.59
N LEU A 48 -6.14 -10.33 10.57
CA LEU A 48 -6.10 -9.49 9.38
C LEU A 48 -6.46 -10.32 8.14
N TYR A 49 -7.39 -9.80 7.36
CA TYR A 49 -7.82 -10.40 6.11
C TYR A 49 -7.62 -9.42 4.95
N TYR A 50 -7.12 -9.92 3.83
CA TYR A 50 -7.05 -9.20 2.56
C TYR A 50 -7.97 -9.87 1.55
N ARG A 51 -9.00 -9.15 1.08
CA ARG A 51 -10.00 -9.67 0.14
C ARG A 51 -10.60 -11.02 0.60
N GLY A 52 -10.77 -11.20 1.93
CA GLY A 52 -11.28 -12.43 2.53
C GLY A 52 -10.24 -13.52 2.80
N TYR A 53 -8.98 -13.36 2.38
CA TYR A 53 -7.89 -14.28 2.69
C TYR A 53 -7.18 -13.87 3.98
N SER A 54 -6.96 -14.83 4.89
CA SER A 54 -6.16 -14.58 6.09
C SER A 54 -4.71 -14.23 5.72
N ILE A 55 -4.15 -13.20 6.37
CA ILE A 55 -2.73 -12.86 6.18
C ILE A 55 -1.81 -14.01 6.58
N GLN A 56 -2.21 -14.82 7.57
CA GLN A 56 -1.45 -15.99 8.01
C GLN A 56 -1.36 -17.05 6.90
N ASP A 57 -2.44 -17.26 6.15
CA ASP A 57 -2.45 -18.21 5.03
C ASP A 57 -1.60 -17.73 3.87
N LEU A 58 -1.70 -16.43 3.52
CA LEU A 58 -0.91 -15.81 2.46
C LEU A 58 0.60 -15.89 2.78
N VAL A 59 1.00 -15.51 3.99
CA VAL A 59 2.40 -15.59 4.43
C VAL A 59 2.85 -17.04 4.56
N GLY A 60 2.02 -17.90 5.14
CA GLY A 60 2.33 -19.32 5.32
C GLY A 60 2.53 -20.06 3.99
N SER A 61 1.74 -19.72 2.95
CA SER A 61 1.94 -20.24 1.60
C SER A 61 3.29 -19.80 1.03
N ALA A 62 3.58 -18.51 1.05
CA ALA A 62 4.84 -17.97 0.53
C ALA A 62 6.07 -18.59 1.23
N LEU A 63 6.01 -18.78 2.55
CA LEU A 63 7.09 -19.41 3.32
C LEU A 63 7.29 -20.88 2.99
N ARG A 64 6.20 -21.66 2.86
CA ARG A 64 6.26 -23.09 2.48
C ARG A 64 6.89 -23.29 1.11
N GLU A 65 6.54 -22.42 0.17
CA GLU A 65 7.04 -22.45 -1.21
C GLU A 65 8.37 -21.72 -1.39
N LYS A 66 8.92 -21.11 -0.32
CA LYS A 66 10.17 -20.35 -0.34
C LYS A 66 10.21 -19.27 -1.41
N ARG A 67 9.10 -18.59 -1.63
CA ARG A 67 8.93 -17.50 -2.59
C ARG A 67 8.60 -16.18 -1.93
N PHE A 68 8.80 -15.09 -2.64
CA PHE A 68 8.34 -13.77 -2.22
C PHE A 68 6.84 -13.63 -2.54
N GLY A 69 6.05 -13.16 -1.56
CA GLY A 69 4.60 -12.99 -1.70
C GLY A 69 4.16 -11.56 -2.02
N PHE A 70 5.09 -10.62 -2.28
CA PHE A 70 4.76 -9.21 -2.46
C PHE A 70 3.89 -8.97 -3.70
N GLU A 71 4.31 -9.47 -4.86
CA GLU A 71 3.60 -9.26 -6.11
C GLU A 71 2.22 -9.93 -6.11
N GLU A 72 2.11 -11.12 -5.54
CA GLU A 72 0.84 -11.84 -5.40
C GLU A 72 -0.14 -11.08 -4.48
N THR A 73 0.35 -10.57 -3.34
CA THR A 73 -0.46 -9.78 -2.42
C THR A 73 -0.87 -8.45 -3.05
N ALA A 74 0.03 -7.79 -3.77
CA ALA A 74 -0.29 -6.55 -4.50
C ALA A 74 -1.35 -6.80 -5.57
N TYR A 75 -1.24 -7.90 -6.30
CA TYR A 75 -2.25 -8.31 -7.29
C TYR A 75 -3.61 -8.55 -6.63
N LEU A 76 -3.64 -9.32 -5.53
CA LEU A 76 -4.86 -9.60 -4.77
C LEU A 76 -5.56 -8.31 -4.32
N LEU A 77 -4.81 -7.37 -3.76
CA LEU A 77 -5.37 -6.09 -3.28
C LEU A 77 -5.94 -5.24 -4.42
N LEU A 78 -5.26 -5.20 -5.58
CA LEU A 78 -5.69 -4.42 -6.75
C LEU A 78 -6.88 -5.05 -7.48
N PHE A 79 -6.83 -6.35 -7.72
CA PHE A 79 -7.78 -7.04 -8.61
C PHE A 79 -8.83 -7.89 -7.87
N GLY A 80 -8.68 -8.08 -6.56
CA GLY A 80 -9.68 -8.74 -5.71
C GLY A 80 -9.65 -10.26 -5.70
N GLN A 81 -8.71 -10.88 -6.42
CA GLN A 81 -8.53 -12.34 -6.50
C GLN A 81 -7.05 -12.71 -6.56
N LEU A 82 -6.73 -13.92 -6.14
CA LEU A 82 -5.37 -14.43 -6.29
C LEU A 82 -5.06 -14.68 -7.78
N PRO A 83 -3.84 -14.33 -8.23
CA PRO A 83 -3.46 -14.53 -9.62
C PRO A 83 -3.19 -16.02 -9.92
N THR A 84 -3.46 -16.40 -11.15
CA THR A 84 -2.85 -17.60 -11.74
C THR A 84 -1.35 -17.38 -11.96
N GLU A 85 -0.59 -18.44 -12.20
CA GLU A 85 0.85 -18.33 -12.47
C GLU A 85 1.15 -17.42 -13.68
N THR A 86 0.34 -17.51 -14.72
CA THR A 86 0.47 -16.67 -15.93
C THR A 86 0.19 -15.20 -15.61
N GLU A 87 -0.85 -14.91 -14.86
CA GLU A 87 -1.22 -13.55 -14.45
C GLU A 87 -0.16 -12.94 -13.52
N LEU A 88 0.36 -13.73 -12.56
CA LEU A 88 1.43 -13.29 -11.67
C LEU A 88 2.71 -12.95 -12.45
N SER A 89 3.07 -13.80 -13.41
CA SER A 89 4.23 -13.57 -14.29
C SER A 89 4.07 -12.28 -15.10
N ALA A 90 2.92 -12.08 -15.73
CA ALA A 90 2.61 -10.86 -16.49
C ALA A 90 2.61 -9.61 -15.62
N PHE A 91 2.02 -9.69 -14.42
CA PHE A 91 1.99 -8.59 -13.46
C PHE A 91 3.39 -8.22 -12.97
N SER A 92 4.22 -9.21 -12.63
CA SER A 92 5.62 -9.00 -12.20
C SER A 92 6.46 -8.38 -13.32
N ALA A 93 6.27 -8.81 -14.57
CA ALA A 93 6.91 -8.19 -15.73
C ALA A 93 6.50 -6.73 -15.89
N GLN A 94 5.22 -6.42 -15.71
CA GLN A 94 4.72 -5.05 -15.79
C GLN A 94 5.25 -4.16 -14.66
N LEU A 95 5.32 -4.66 -13.42
CA LEU A 95 5.96 -3.94 -12.30
C LEU A 95 7.45 -3.68 -12.58
N SER A 96 8.14 -4.66 -13.16
CA SER A 96 9.55 -4.51 -13.55
C SER A 96 9.73 -3.43 -14.62
N TYR A 97 8.83 -3.34 -15.59
CA TYR A 97 8.82 -2.29 -16.59
C TYR A 97 8.66 -0.89 -15.97
N TYR A 98 7.77 -0.74 -14.98
CA TYR A 98 7.57 0.53 -14.27
C TYR A 98 8.65 0.84 -13.22
N ARG A 99 9.56 -0.07 -12.91
CA ARG A 99 10.63 0.12 -11.92
C ARG A 99 11.77 0.97 -12.48
N THR A 100 11.42 2.13 -13.02
CA THR A 100 12.34 3.11 -13.57
C THR A 100 11.94 4.51 -13.13
N LEU A 101 12.94 5.37 -12.89
CA LEU A 101 12.72 6.77 -12.54
C LEU A 101 13.09 7.68 -13.71
N PRO A 102 12.45 8.83 -13.84
CA PRO A 102 12.80 9.81 -14.86
C PRO A 102 14.26 10.21 -14.78
N LYS A 103 14.84 10.62 -15.92
CA LYS A 103 16.22 11.08 -16.00
C LYS A 103 16.48 12.18 -14.96
N ASN A 104 17.56 12.04 -14.22
CA ASN A 104 17.99 12.96 -13.17
C ASN A 104 17.06 13.06 -11.94
N PHE A 105 15.95 12.33 -11.85
CA PHE A 105 15.02 12.39 -10.73
C PHE A 105 15.73 12.10 -9.39
N VAL A 106 16.56 11.08 -9.34
CA VAL A 106 17.33 10.73 -8.14
C VAL A 106 18.19 11.91 -7.70
N ARG A 107 18.97 12.51 -8.61
CA ARG A 107 19.87 13.62 -8.31
C ARG A 107 19.09 14.86 -7.88
N ASP A 108 18.03 15.23 -8.61
CA ASP A 108 17.40 16.55 -8.49
C ASP A 108 16.26 16.57 -7.45
N VAL A 109 15.60 15.45 -7.20
CA VAL A 109 14.49 15.35 -6.24
C VAL A 109 14.93 14.67 -4.95
N ILE A 110 15.62 13.55 -5.02
CA ILE A 110 15.96 12.75 -3.84
C ILE A 110 17.18 13.32 -3.13
N LEU A 111 18.29 13.51 -3.84
CA LEU A 111 19.59 13.85 -3.25
C LEU A 111 19.78 15.34 -2.95
N LYS A 112 19.16 16.25 -3.70
CA LYS A 112 19.34 17.72 -3.49
C LYS A 112 18.66 18.28 -2.24
N SER A 113 17.68 17.61 -1.68
CA SER A 113 16.92 18.09 -0.52
C SER A 113 16.90 17.05 0.58
N PRO A 114 18.02 16.82 1.27
CA PRO A 114 18.08 15.85 2.35
C PRO A 114 17.15 16.26 3.50
N THR A 115 16.49 15.28 4.09
CA THR A 115 15.67 15.45 5.30
C THR A 115 15.86 14.24 6.20
N GLN A 116 15.75 14.39 7.49
CA GLN A 116 15.80 13.27 8.43
C GLN A 116 14.47 12.49 8.45
N ASP A 117 13.39 13.09 7.96
CA ASP A 117 12.06 12.49 7.90
C ASP A 117 11.89 11.72 6.58
N MET A 118 11.88 10.38 6.69
CA MET A 118 11.70 9.46 5.58
C MET A 118 10.31 9.60 4.94
N MET A 119 9.26 9.77 5.75
CA MET A 119 7.89 9.86 5.24
C MET A 119 7.69 11.15 4.45
N ASN A 120 8.22 12.27 4.93
CA ASN A 120 8.20 13.52 4.19
C ASN A 120 8.97 13.41 2.86
N SER A 121 10.12 12.71 2.85
CA SER A 121 10.86 12.44 1.61
C SER A 121 10.05 11.61 0.61
N LEU A 122 9.39 10.56 1.05
CA LEU A 122 8.54 9.74 0.19
C LEU A 122 7.37 10.55 -0.37
N ALA A 123 6.69 11.34 0.47
CA ALA A 123 5.61 12.23 0.02
C ALA A 123 6.09 13.23 -1.04
N LYS A 124 7.26 13.84 -0.83
CA LYS A 124 7.89 14.73 -1.83
C LYS A 124 8.16 14.01 -3.15
N CYS A 125 8.66 12.79 -3.13
CA CYS A 125 8.91 11.99 -4.34
C CYS A 125 7.60 11.72 -5.10
N VAL A 126 6.54 11.35 -4.39
CA VAL A 126 5.21 11.09 -5.00
C VAL A 126 4.64 12.35 -5.64
N LEU A 127 4.72 13.49 -4.95
CA LEU A 127 4.24 14.77 -5.51
C LEU A 127 5.09 15.21 -6.71
N SER A 128 6.40 14.99 -6.66
CA SER A 128 7.30 15.40 -7.74
C SER A 128 7.16 14.51 -8.99
N ILE A 129 6.92 13.20 -8.83
CA ILE A 129 6.79 12.28 -9.98
C ILE A 129 5.56 12.59 -10.82
N ALA A 130 4.51 13.17 -10.23
CA ALA A 130 3.32 13.60 -10.95
C ALA A 130 3.63 14.58 -12.07
N SER A 131 4.66 15.43 -11.92
CA SER A 131 5.09 16.38 -12.95
C SER A 131 5.71 15.73 -14.20
N TYR A 132 5.97 14.43 -14.16
CA TYR A 132 6.50 13.63 -15.28
C TYR A 132 5.44 12.76 -15.94
N ASP A 133 4.19 12.86 -15.49
CA ASP A 133 3.06 12.11 -16.05
C ASP A 133 2.10 13.05 -16.79
N ASP A 134 2.04 12.93 -18.12
CA ASP A 134 1.18 13.74 -18.97
C ASP A 134 -0.32 13.45 -18.80
N LYS A 135 -0.67 12.42 -18.01
CA LYS A 135 -2.05 11.97 -17.77
C LYS A 135 -2.45 12.01 -16.30
N THR A 136 -1.90 12.95 -15.54
CA THR A 136 -2.21 13.08 -14.09
C THR A 136 -3.69 13.28 -13.82
N ASP A 137 -4.38 14.03 -14.65
CA ASP A 137 -5.79 14.40 -14.45
C ASP A 137 -6.79 13.39 -15.05
N ASP A 138 -6.29 12.37 -15.77
CA ASP A 138 -7.13 11.32 -16.33
C ASP A 138 -7.51 10.30 -15.24
N ILE A 139 -8.75 10.40 -14.77
CA ILE A 139 -9.33 9.50 -13.75
C ILE A 139 -9.97 8.23 -14.34
N SER A 140 -9.74 7.92 -15.60
CA SER A 140 -10.20 6.66 -16.20
C SER A 140 -9.58 5.46 -15.47
N LEU A 141 -10.35 4.39 -15.30
CA LEU A 141 -9.89 3.19 -14.58
C LEU A 141 -8.57 2.63 -15.14
N PRO A 142 -8.36 2.52 -16.46
CA PRO A 142 -7.06 2.05 -16.97
C PRO A 142 -5.89 2.94 -16.57
N ASN A 143 -6.07 4.27 -16.56
CA ASN A 143 -5.02 5.19 -16.16
C ASN A 143 -4.75 5.15 -14.66
N VAL A 144 -5.79 5.07 -13.84
CA VAL A 144 -5.64 4.92 -12.36
C VAL A 144 -4.88 3.63 -12.03
N VAL A 145 -5.20 2.50 -12.66
CA VAL A 145 -4.47 1.24 -12.48
C VAL A 145 -3.01 1.39 -12.91
N ARG A 146 -2.73 2.03 -14.05
CA ARG A 146 -1.37 2.33 -14.51
C ARG A 146 -0.60 3.14 -13.46
N GLN A 147 -1.18 4.21 -12.93
CA GLN A 147 -0.56 5.04 -11.90
C GLN A 147 -0.33 4.26 -10.60
N CYS A 148 -1.28 3.44 -10.16
CA CYS A 148 -1.11 2.56 -9.01
C CYS A 148 0.08 1.60 -9.19
N MET A 149 0.18 0.93 -10.33
CA MET A 149 1.28 0.03 -10.64
C MET A 149 2.63 0.75 -10.69
N GLN A 150 2.67 1.94 -11.26
CA GLN A 150 3.87 2.78 -11.29
C GLN A 150 4.32 3.17 -9.88
N LEU A 151 3.40 3.58 -9.00
CA LEU A 151 3.71 3.91 -7.62
C LEU A 151 4.21 2.68 -6.85
N ILE A 152 3.52 1.53 -6.94
CA ILE A 152 3.96 0.28 -6.30
C ILE A 152 5.38 -0.10 -6.73
N ALA A 153 5.71 0.05 -8.02
CA ALA A 153 7.01 -0.29 -8.56
C ALA A 153 8.11 0.69 -8.15
N THR A 154 7.81 1.98 -7.98
CA THR A 154 8.81 3.03 -7.73
C THR A 154 9.03 3.34 -6.25
N PHE A 155 8.07 3.06 -5.37
CA PHE A 155 8.22 3.28 -3.92
C PHE A 155 9.48 2.64 -3.31
N PRO A 156 9.80 1.37 -3.61
CA PRO A 156 11.04 0.77 -3.13
C PRO A 156 12.29 1.53 -3.59
N LEU A 157 12.29 2.08 -4.81
CA LEU A 157 13.40 2.88 -5.31
C LEU A 157 13.57 4.17 -4.50
N TYR A 158 12.48 4.87 -4.19
CA TYR A 158 12.55 6.09 -3.36
C TYR A 158 13.15 5.79 -1.99
N ALA A 159 12.72 4.69 -1.35
CA ALA A 159 13.20 4.29 -0.04
C ALA A 159 14.71 3.92 -0.07
N VAL A 160 15.12 3.13 -1.07
CA VAL A 160 16.54 2.71 -1.21
C VAL A 160 17.44 3.89 -1.49
N TYR A 161 17.18 4.70 -2.51
CA TYR A 161 18.01 5.87 -2.83
C TYR A 161 18.08 6.85 -1.67
N ARG A 162 17.00 7.00 -0.91
CA ARG A 162 16.98 7.85 0.27
C ARG A 162 17.82 7.27 1.42
N SER A 163 17.81 5.96 1.61
CA SER A 163 18.61 5.30 2.65
C SER A 163 20.11 5.35 2.33
N GLU A 164 20.50 5.23 1.08
CA GLU A 164 21.88 5.38 0.61
C GLU A 164 22.42 6.78 0.88
N GLU A 165 21.65 7.83 0.59
CA GLU A 165 22.04 9.21 0.89
C GLU A 165 22.33 9.42 2.38
N ARG A 166 21.53 8.83 3.27
CA ARG A 166 21.73 8.91 4.71
C ARG A 166 23.04 8.25 5.18
N ARG A 167 23.51 7.22 4.47
CA ARG A 167 24.81 6.58 4.73
C ARG A 167 25.97 7.49 4.33
N VAL A 168 25.93 8.01 3.10
CA VAL A 168 26.99 8.90 2.56
C VAL A 168 27.07 10.21 3.35
N GLY A 169 25.95 10.74 3.84
CA GLY A 169 25.91 11.97 4.65
C GLY A 169 26.45 11.82 6.07
N LYS A 170 26.61 10.60 6.60
CA LYS A 170 27.21 10.35 7.92
C LYS A 170 28.74 10.16 7.88
N GLU A 171 29.30 9.98 6.70
CA GLU A 171 30.75 9.83 6.49
C GLU A 171 31.45 11.18 6.18
N ARG A 172 30.69 12.28 6.21
CA ARG A 172 31.19 13.66 6.12
C ARG A 172 30.93 14.41 7.42
#